data_95cc0f5a1e5b6e667cfb029f7cd925f9
#
_entry.id   95cc0f5a1e5b6e667cfb029f7cd925f9
#
_cell.length_a   1.000
_cell.length_b   1.000
_cell.length_c   1.000
_cell.angle_alpha   90.00
_cell.angle_beta   90.00
_cell.angle_gamma   90.00
#
_symmetry.space_group_name_H-M   'P 1'
#
loop_
_entity.id
_entity.type
_entity.pdbx_description
1 polymer ?
#
loop_
_entity_poly.entity_id
_entity_poly.type
_entity_poly.pdbx_seq_one_letter_code
_entity_poly.pdbx_strand_id
1 'polypeptide(L)'
;MNKIDKMDIDVCSVTVVHEEKVNHVIAELQGKDFASLSVLSKCLGETSRVQILYALSTYKEMCVCDLAAIIDASMATTSHHLRFLKKNGVTTSYREGKMVYYSLANEEIVTFIRSVLR
;
A
#
# COMPACT_ATOMS: atom_id res chain seq x y z
N MET A 1 -20.26 2.04 -32.42
CA MET A 1 -20.70 1.26 -31.28
C MET A 1 -21.99 1.77 -30.72
N ASN A 2 -22.93 0.92 -30.45
CA ASN A 2 -24.22 1.36 -29.98
C ASN A 2 -24.38 1.10 -28.48
N LYS A 3 -25.47 1.59 -27.93
CA LYS A 3 -25.68 1.53 -26.48
C LYS A 3 -26.03 0.17 -25.97
N ILE A 4 -26.60 -0.65 -26.79
CA ILE A 4 -26.94 -2.01 -26.39
C ILE A 4 -25.69 -2.79 -26.08
N ASP A 5 -24.66 -2.57 -26.87
CA ASP A 5 -23.39 -3.25 -26.67
C ASP A 5 -22.75 -2.90 -25.33
N LYS A 6 -22.98 -1.67 -24.87
CA LYS A 6 -22.46 -1.26 -23.58
C LYS A 6 -23.05 -2.07 -22.43
N MET A 7 -24.31 -2.40 -22.53
CA MET A 7 -24.95 -3.21 -21.49
C MET A 7 -24.41 -4.63 -21.50
N ASP A 8 -24.12 -5.14 -22.68
CA ASP A 8 -23.61 -6.51 -22.80
C ASP A 8 -22.15 -6.63 -22.45
N ILE A 9 -21.37 -5.53 -22.57
CA ILE A 9 -19.95 -5.52 -22.29
C ILE A 9 -19.67 -5.78 -20.80
N ASP A 10 -20.53 -5.24 -19.94
CA ASP A 10 -20.24 -5.28 -18.50
C ASP A 10 -20.65 -6.57 -17.82
N VAL A 11 -21.59 -7.29 -18.38
CA VAL A 11 -22.07 -8.53 -17.77
C VAL A 11 -22.25 -9.62 -18.83
N CYS A 12 -22.17 -10.85 -18.37
CA CYS A 12 -22.44 -11.99 -19.25
C CYS A 12 -23.92 -12.08 -19.51
N SER A 13 -24.31 -12.33 -20.76
CA SER A 13 -25.71 -12.47 -21.15
C SER A 13 -26.35 -13.74 -20.58
N VAL A 14 -25.53 -14.76 -20.33
CA VAL A 14 -25.98 -15.98 -19.70
C VAL A 14 -25.03 -16.29 -18.55
N THR A 15 -25.53 -17.07 -17.59
CA THR A 15 -24.71 -17.47 -16.44
C THR A 15 -24.10 -18.84 -16.73
N VAL A 16 -22.80 -18.83 -17.01
CA VAL A 16 -22.04 -20.07 -17.19
C VAL A 16 -20.79 -19.98 -16.32
N VAL A 17 -20.66 -20.90 -15.39
CA VAL A 17 -19.52 -20.96 -14.50
C VAL A 17 -18.61 -22.09 -14.95
N HIS A 18 -17.33 -21.76 -15.17
CA HIS A 18 -16.32 -22.76 -15.53
C HIS A 18 -15.77 -23.34 -14.24
N GLU A 19 -16.37 -24.42 -13.78
CA GLU A 19 -16.12 -24.96 -12.45
C GLU A 19 -14.66 -25.27 -12.15
N GLU A 20 -13.93 -25.81 -13.12
CA GLU A 20 -12.53 -26.15 -12.90
C GLU A 20 -11.70 -24.90 -12.59
N LYS A 21 -11.91 -23.82 -13.36
CA LYS A 21 -11.19 -22.57 -13.13
C LYS A 21 -11.55 -21.97 -11.78
N VAL A 22 -12.83 -21.95 -11.48
CA VAL A 22 -13.33 -21.36 -10.24
C VAL A 22 -12.80 -22.13 -9.04
N ASN A 23 -12.88 -23.45 -9.08
CA ASN A 23 -12.43 -24.27 -7.96
C ASN A 23 -10.92 -24.17 -7.78
N HIS A 24 -10.17 -24.08 -8.87
CA HIS A 24 -8.72 -23.89 -8.78
C HIS A 24 -8.39 -22.60 -8.08
N VAL A 25 -9.02 -21.49 -8.49
CA VAL A 25 -8.74 -20.19 -7.89
C VAL A 25 -9.18 -20.15 -6.44
N ILE A 26 -10.37 -20.72 -6.13
CA ILE A 26 -10.84 -20.77 -4.74
C ILE A 26 -9.82 -21.49 -3.86
N ALA A 27 -9.27 -22.60 -4.35
CA ALA A 27 -8.25 -23.34 -3.61
C ALA A 27 -6.99 -22.48 -3.40
N GLU A 28 -6.58 -21.74 -4.43
CA GLU A 28 -5.43 -20.85 -4.32
C GLU A 28 -5.64 -19.73 -3.32
N LEU A 29 -6.87 -19.24 -3.21
CA LEU A 29 -7.18 -18.16 -2.28
C LEU A 29 -6.95 -18.56 -0.82
N GLN A 30 -7.07 -19.85 -0.51
CA GLN A 30 -6.97 -20.32 0.86
C GLN A 30 -5.63 -20.07 1.51
N GLY A 31 -4.57 -20.04 0.73
CA GLY A 31 -3.24 -19.87 1.28
C GLY A 31 -2.70 -18.44 1.22
N LYS A 32 -3.49 -17.47 0.82
CA LYS A 32 -3.01 -16.09 0.61
C LYS A 32 -3.52 -15.16 1.69
N ASP A 33 -2.68 -14.20 2.04
CA ASP A 33 -3.04 -13.19 3.04
C ASP A 33 -3.56 -11.94 2.36
N PHE A 34 -4.82 -12.00 1.95
CA PHE A 34 -5.46 -10.87 1.28
C PHE A 34 -5.69 -9.69 2.22
N ALA A 35 -5.89 -9.98 3.51
CA ALA A 35 -6.15 -8.92 4.48
C ALA A 35 -4.95 -7.98 4.59
N SER A 36 -3.75 -8.53 4.67
CA SER A 36 -2.54 -7.72 4.76
C SER A 36 -2.33 -6.87 3.51
N LEU A 37 -2.59 -7.46 2.34
CA LEU A 37 -2.45 -6.70 1.09
C LEU A 37 -3.49 -5.57 1.03
N SER A 38 -4.70 -5.82 1.50
CA SER A 38 -5.75 -4.80 1.52
C SER A 38 -5.36 -3.63 2.41
N VAL A 39 -4.77 -3.92 3.57
CA VAL A 39 -4.30 -2.87 4.49
C VAL A 39 -3.20 -2.05 3.84
N LEU A 40 -2.24 -2.72 3.20
CA LEU A 40 -1.16 -2.01 2.51
C LEU A 40 -1.71 -1.13 1.40
N SER A 41 -2.67 -1.65 0.63
CA SER A 41 -3.30 -0.88 -0.45
C SER A 41 -3.96 0.39 0.07
N LYS A 42 -4.59 0.31 1.24
CA LYS A 42 -5.20 1.47 1.87
C LYS A 42 -4.15 2.51 2.21
N CYS A 43 -2.99 2.07 2.70
CA CYS A 43 -1.89 2.98 3.00
C CYS A 43 -1.36 3.65 1.74
N LEU A 44 -1.41 2.97 0.61
CA LEU A 44 -0.95 3.51 -0.67
C LEU A 44 -1.98 4.42 -1.34
N GLY A 45 -3.13 4.62 -0.72
CA GLY A 45 -4.21 5.39 -1.32
C GLY A 45 -4.02 6.89 -1.32
N GLU A 46 -2.88 7.39 -0.82
CA GLU A 46 -2.60 8.82 -0.82
C GLU A 46 -1.16 9.08 -1.22
N THR A 47 -0.99 10.04 -2.15
CA THR A 47 0.32 10.33 -2.74
C THR A 47 1.40 10.63 -1.72
N SER A 48 1.09 11.44 -0.72
CA SER A 48 2.08 11.78 0.30
C SER A 48 2.59 10.54 1.04
N ARG A 49 1.70 9.60 1.35
CA ARG A 49 2.11 8.37 2.00
C ARG A 49 2.99 7.51 1.10
N VAL A 50 2.66 7.47 -0.19
CA VAL A 50 3.48 6.72 -1.15
C VAL A 50 4.88 7.32 -1.22
N GLN A 51 4.98 8.65 -1.23
CA GLN A 51 6.27 9.33 -1.24
C GLN A 51 7.09 9.02 0.00
N ILE A 52 6.45 9.00 1.16
CA ILE A 52 7.11 8.63 2.42
C ILE A 52 7.65 7.19 2.33
N LEU A 53 6.83 6.28 1.85
CA LEU A 53 7.24 4.87 1.75
C LEU A 53 8.40 4.70 0.78
N TYR A 54 8.38 5.44 -0.32
CA TYR A 54 9.50 5.38 -1.26
C TYR A 54 10.78 5.91 -0.61
N ALA A 55 10.70 7.03 0.10
CA ALA A 55 11.85 7.58 0.80
C ALA A 55 12.44 6.58 1.79
N LEU A 56 11.57 5.90 2.54
CA LEU A 56 12.00 4.90 3.50
C LEU A 56 12.49 3.60 2.84
N SER A 57 12.19 3.40 1.56
CA SER A 57 12.76 2.29 0.82
C SER A 57 14.16 2.64 0.30
N THR A 58 14.48 3.93 0.25
CA THR A 58 15.77 4.42 -0.23
C THR A 58 16.79 4.49 0.89
N TYR A 59 16.38 5.00 2.04
CA TYR A 59 17.24 5.05 3.23
C TYR A 59 16.56 4.23 4.31
N LYS A 60 17.34 3.41 5.00
CA LYS A 60 16.80 2.48 5.98
C LYS A 60 15.95 3.16 7.04
N GLU A 61 16.33 4.36 7.43
CA GLU A 61 15.53 5.13 8.39
C GLU A 61 15.67 6.61 8.09
N MET A 62 14.64 7.39 8.42
CA MET A 62 14.66 8.83 8.25
C MET A 62 13.86 9.47 9.37
N CYS A 63 14.29 10.67 9.79
CA CYS A 63 13.56 11.37 10.84
C CYS A 63 12.34 12.08 10.25
N VAL A 64 11.39 12.41 11.13
CA VAL A 64 10.16 13.09 10.73
C VAL A 64 10.45 14.40 10.01
N CYS A 65 11.47 15.14 10.47
CA CYS A 65 11.84 16.42 9.86
C CYS A 65 12.21 16.26 8.37
N ASP A 66 13.02 15.25 8.08
CA ASP A 66 13.44 15.01 6.71
C ASP A 66 12.26 14.58 5.84
N LEU A 67 11.41 13.73 6.37
CA LEU A 67 10.23 13.27 5.63
C LEU A 67 9.27 14.43 5.36
N ALA A 68 9.10 15.33 6.33
CA ALA A 68 8.28 16.53 6.14
C ALA A 68 8.83 17.39 5.01
N ALA A 69 10.14 17.54 4.95
CA ALA A 69 10.78 18.32 3.88
C ALA A 69 10.58 17.66 2.52
N ILE A 70 10.67 16.34 2.47
CA ILE A 70 10.52 15.57 1.22
C ILE A 70 9.13 15.73 0.64
N ILE A 71 8.10 15.61 1.48
CA ILE A 71 6.72 15.71 0.99
C ILE A 71 6.18 17.14 0.99
N ASP A 72 7.02 18.09 1.39
CA ASP A 72 6.68 19.52 1.44
C ASP A 72 5.42 19.76 2.26
N ALA A 73 5.41 19.24 3.49
CA ALA A 73 4.28 19.34 4.38
C ALA A 73 4.73 19.77 5.77
N SER A 74 3.77 20.18 6.60
CA SER A 74 4.06 20.54 7.98
C SER A 74 4.46 19.32 8.78
N MET A 75 5.10 19.53 9.92
CA MET A 75 5.43 18.44 10.84
C MET A 75 4.17 17.74 11.32
N ALA A 76 3.11 18.50 11.57
CA ALA A 76 1.85 17.92 12.05
C ALA A 76 1.23 16.99 11.01
N THR A 77 1.17 17.45 9.76
CA THR A 77 0.62 16.65 8.67
C THR A 77 1.46 15.39 8.45
N THR A 78 2.78 15.56 8.43
CA THR A 78 3.69 14.44 8.23
C THR A 78 3.56 13.42 9.34
N SER A 79 3.50 13.88 10.58
CA SER A 79 3.31 12.97 11.73
C SER A 79 1.99 12.23 11.64
N HIS A 80 0.95 12.89 11.15
CA HIS A 80 -0.35 12.24 10.97
C HIS A 80 -0.23 11.06 9.98
N HIS A 81 0.40 11.28 8.84
CA HIS A 81 0.62 10.23 7.87
C HIS A 81 1.46 9.09 8.45
N LEU A 82 2.51 9.44 9.18
CA LEU A 82 3.39 8.44 9.75
C LEU A 82 2.71 7.61 10.82
N ARG A 83 1.86 8.23 11.66
CA ARG A 83 1.10 7.48 12.65
C ARG A 83 0.10 6.54 12.00
N PHE A 84 -0.51 6.97 10.90
CA PHE A 84 -1.42 6.12 10.15
C PHE A 84 -0.69 4.89 9.62
N LEU A 85 0.47 5.08 9.01
CA LEU A 85 1.29 3.99 8.50
C LEU A 85 1.73 3.04 9.61
N LYS A 86 2.13 3.60 10.75
CA LYS A 86 2.57 2.80 11.88
C LYS A 86 1.42 1.99 12.48
N LYS A 87 0.26 2.61 12.62
CA LYS A 87 -0.93 1.95 13.13
C LYS A 87 -1.31 0.75 12.28
N ASN A 88 -1.08 0.84 10.98
CA ASN A 88 -1.41 -0.24 10.05
C ASN A 88 -0.25 -1.21 9.81
N GLY A 89 0.80 -1.13 10.62
CA GLY A 89 1.88 -2.10 10.57
C GLY A 89 2.86 -1.94 9.42
N VAL A 90 2.81 -0.81 8.71
CA VAL A 90 3.66 -0.59 7.53
C VAL A 90 5.01 0.02 7.91
N THR A 91 5.04 0.79 8.97
CA THR A 91 6.27 1.42 9.46
C THR A 91 6.47 1.13 10.93
N THR A 92 7.71 1.32 11.38
CA THR A 92 8.07 1.29 12.79
C THR A 92 8.79 2.59 13.10
N SER A 93 8.93 2.91 14.38
CA SER A 93 9.60 4.13 14.77
C SER A 93 10.29 3.98 16.11
N TYR A 94 11.26 4.84 16.35
CA TYR A 94 11.87 4.96 17.66
C TYR A 94 12.25 6.43 17.88
N ARG A 95 12.38 6.78 19.15
CA ARG A 95 12.78 8.13 19.54
C ARG A 95 14.23 8.11 20.07
N GLU A 96 15.00 9.09 19.65
CA GLU A 96 16.33 9.29 20.19
C GLU A 96 16.46 10.78 20.51
N GLY A 97 16.45 11.10 21.80
CA GLY A 97 16.42 12.49 22.23
C GLY A 97 15.13 13.17 21.78
N LYS A 98 15.27 14.23 21.02
CA LYS A 98 14.14 14.98 20.48
C LYS A 98 13.78 14.54 19.07
N MET A 99 14.50 13.57 18.52
CA MET A 99 14.29 13.10 17.16
C MET A 99 13.47 11.81 17.16
N VAL A 100 12.59 11.69 16.17
CA VAL A 100 11.83 10.48 15.94
C VAL A 100 12.17 9.97 14.54
N TYR A 101 12.57 8.72 14.47
CA TYR A 101 12.99 8.07 13.22
C TYR A 101 12.00 7.00 12.84
N TYR A 102 11.71 6.92 11.54
CA TYR A 102 10.81 5.91 10.99
C TYR A 102 11.55 5.02 10.01
N SER A 103 11.09 3.77 9.92
CA SER A 103 11.62 2.76 8.99
C SER A 103 10.45 1.94 8.46
N LEU A 104 10.63 1.31 7.32
CA LEU A 104 9.64 0.32 6.86
C LEU A 104 9.69 -0.89 7.77
N ALA A 105 8.52 -1.49 8.00
CA ALA A 105 8.38 -2.55 9.00
C ALA A 105 9.13 -3.83 8.65
N ASN A 106 9.28 -4.13 7.36
CA ASN A 106 9.97 -5.35 6.95
C ASN A 106 10.50 -5.23 5.52
N GLU A 107 11.36 -6.19 5.17
CA GLU A 107 11.99 -6.18 3.85
C GLU A 107 11.02 -6.44 2.71
N GLU A 108 9.93 -7.12 2.97
CA GLU A 108 8.94 -7.39 1.94
C GLU A 108 8.31 -6.10 1.44
N ILE A 109 8.04 -5.18 2.36
CA ILE A 109 7.49 -3.87 2.00
C ILE A 109 8.52 -3.08 1.18
N VAL A 110 9.78 -3.12 1.60
CA VAL A 110 10.87 -2.45 0.86
C VAL A 110 10.91 -2.98 -0.57
N THR A 111 10.94 -4.29 -0.72
CA THR A 111 11.01 -4.94 -2.02
C THR A 111 9.81 -4.57 -2.90
N PHE A 112 8.61 -4.59 -2.29
CA PHE A 112 7.40 -4.25 -3.02
C PHE A 112 7.46 -2.81 -3.56
N ILE A 113 7.78 -1.85 -2.69
CA ILE A 113 7.84 -0.45 -3.08
C ILE A 113 8.85 -0.24 -4.20
N ARG A 114 10.03 -0.85 -4.06
CA ARG A 114 11.08 -0.70 -5.07
C ARG A 114 10.72 -1.35 -6.40
N SER A 115 9.94 -2.43 -6.37
CA SER A 115 9.56 -3.11 -7.59
C SER A 115 8.49 -2.35 -8.38
N VAL A 116 7.63 -1.61 -7.68
CA VAL A 116 6.54 -0.87 -8.31
C VAL A 116 6.99 0.50 -8.82
N LEU A 117 7.85 1.17 -8.06
CA LEU A 117 8.32 2.52 -8.40
C LEU A 117 9.76 2.45 -8.89
N ARG A 118 9.93 2.46 -10.20
CA ARG A 118 11.25 2.44 -10.82
C ARG A 118 11.59 3.75 -11.46
#